data_7fec58a1b3f74eca72eb09c69bc263ed
#
_entry.id   7fec58a1b3f74eca72eb09c69bc263ed
#
_cell.length_a   1.000
_cell.length_b   1.000
_cell.length_c   1.000
_cell.angle_alpha   90.00
_cell.angle_beta   90.00
_cell.angle_gamma   90.00
#
_symmetry.space_group_name_H-M   'P 1'
#
loop_
_entity.id
_entity.type
_entity.pdbx_description
1 polymer ?
#
loop_
_entity_poly.entity_id
_entity_poly.type
_entity_poly.pdbx_seq_one_letter_code
_entity_poly.pdbx_strand_id
1 'polypeptide(L)'
;MDKIPQITVYSKEEWRNWLEKNHEKESKVQVIHHKKHTGKTSMSHKEGIEEALCFGWIDTIMKKLDENRYVRTFMKRGDKANWSINTLSYAKKMLKEGKMHSLGLKRYKEGLLKKPHDFGRPKNPEIPEILKIELNKDKKLEENFNNFAPSYRKALLYNLLSAKLPETQNKRVKDIINRVKENKRSW
;
A
#
# COMPACT_ATOMS: atom_id res chain seq x y z
N MET A 1 -8.36 11.67 -23.03
CA MET A 1 -8.02 10.68 -21.95
C MET A 1 -9.24 9.81 -21.74
N ASP A 2 -9.12 8.54 -21.98
CA ASP A 2 -10.22 7.60 -21.79
C ASP A 2 -10.60 7.55 -20.31
N LYS A 3 -11.91 7.66 -20.06
CA LYS A 3 -12.44 7.67 -18.70
C LYS A 3 -12.23 6.27 -18.08
N ILE A 4 -11.50 6.19 -16.97
CA ILE A 4 -11.30 4.92 -16.26
C ILE A 4 -12.69 4.38 -15.85
N PRO A 5 -13.05 3.14 -16.22
CA PRO A 5 -14.33 2.57 -15.82
C PRO A 5 -14.46 2.50 -14.29
N GLN A 6 -15.65 2.84 -13.79
CA GLN A 6 -15.99 2.75 -12.37
C GLN A 6 -17.04 1.67 -12.15
N ILE A 7 -16.79 0.80 -11.19
CA ILE A 7 -17.71 -0.29 -10.83
C ILE A 7 -17.92 -0.31 -9.32
N THR A 8 -19.04 -0.84 -8.89
CA THR A 8 -19.30 -1.19 -7.49
C THR A 8 -19.37 -2.71 -7.39
N VAL A 9 -18.62 -3.28 -6.46
CA VAL A 9 -18.68 -4.70 -6.12
C VAL A 9 -18.83 -4.85 -4.61
N TYR A 10 -19.63 -5.80 -4.20
CA TYR A 10 -19.96 -6.01 -2.79
C TYR A 10 -19.26 -7.23 -2.21
N SER A 11 -18.79 -8.15 -3.06
CA SER A 11 -18.12 -9.36 -2.65
C SER A 11 -16.88 -9.66 -3.52
N LYS A 12 -16.04 -10.58 -3.03
CA LYS A 12 -14.87 -11.07 -3.80
C LYS A 12 -15.30 -11.88 -5.03
N GLU A 13 -16.46 -12.55 -4.96
CA GLU A 13 -17.02 -13.31 -6.07
C GLU A 13 -17.42 -12.39 -7.22
N GLU A 14 -18.12 -11.28 -6.94
CA GLU A 14 -18.46 -10.27 -7.95
C GLU A 14 -17.21 -9.65 -8.57
N TRP A 15 -16.19 -9.37 -7.75
CA TRP A 15 -14.90 -8.85 -8.22
C TRP A 15 -14.19 -9.85 -9.13
N ARG A 16 -14.14 -11.12 -8.73
CA ARG A 16 -13.58 -12.19 -9.55
C ARG A 16 -14.30 -12.33 -10.88
N ASN A 17 -15.63 -12.37 -10.88
CA ASN A 17 -16.44 -12.45 -12.10
C ASN A 17 -16.18 -11.27 -13.05
N TRP A 18 -15.97 -10.07 -12.50
CA TRP A 18 -15.60 -8.92 -13.31
C TRP A 18 -14.20 -9.09 -13.92
N LEU A 19 -13.24 -9.53 -13.15
CA LEU A 19 -11.86 -9.78 -13.62
C LEU A 19 -11.84 -10.85 -14.72
N GLU A 20 -12.57 -11.93 -14.57
CA GLU A 20 -12.66 -12.99 -15.57
C GLU A 20 -13.11 -12.48 -16.93
N LYS A 21 -14.07 -11.55 -16.95
CA LYS A 21 -14.62 -10.97 -18.18
C LYS A 21 -13.78 -9.84 -18.78
N ASN A 22 -13.02 -9.12 -17.96
CA ASN A 22 -12.46 -7.83 -18.33
C ASN A 22 -10.95 -7.71 -18.20
N HIS A 23 -10.26 -8.63 -17.49
CA HIS A 23 -8.83 -8.49 -17.21
C HIS A 23 -7.94 -8.39 -18.46
N GLU A 24 -8.35 -8.93 -19.60
CA GLU A 24 -7.62 -8.80 -20.87
C GLU A 24 -7.94 -7.49 -21.60
N LYS A 25 -9.20 -7.04 -21.54
CA LYS A 25 -9.71 -5.88 -22.28
C LYS A 25 -9.35 -4.56 -21.59
N GLU A 26 -9.48 -4.52 -20.26
CA GLU A 26 -9.23 -3.33 -19.47
C GLU A 26 -7.80 -3.29 -18.94
N SER A 27 -7.20 -2.10 -18.86
CA SER A 27 -5.89 -1.88 -18.25
C SER A 27 -5.99 -1.36 -16.82
N LYS A 28 -7.10 -0.69 -16.49
CA LYS A 28 -7.41 -0.08 -15.19
C LYS A 28 -8.90 -0.11 -14.93
N VAL A 29 -9.27 -0.14 -13.64
CA VAL A 29 -10.64 0.03 -13.17
C VAL A 29 -10.63 0.70 -11.80
N GLN A 30 -11.66 1.47 -11.52
CA GLN A 30 -11.91 2.06 -10.21
C GLN A 30 -13.05 1.31 -9.53
N VAL A 31 -12.73 0.64 -8.42
CA VAL A 31 -13.71 -0.08 -7.60
C VAL A 31 -14.19 0.84 -6.47
N ILE A 32 -15.49 1.08 -6.42
CA ILE A 32 -16.13 1.89 -5.38
C ILE A 32 -16.40 1.00 -4.16
N HIS A 33 -15.98 1.51 -3.00
CA HIS A 33 -16.17 0.86 -1.70
C HIS A 33 -16.99 1.75 -0.78
N HIS A 34 -17.85 1.14 0.03
CA HIS A 34 -18.53 1.81 1.13
C HIS A 34 -17.65 1.83 2.38
N LYS A 35 -17.68 2.93 3.13
CA LYS A 35 -16.99 3.04 4.41
C LYS A 35 -17.75 2.26 5.49
N LYS A 36 -17.04 1.76 6.50
CA LYS A 36 -17.60 0.91 7.55
C LYS A 36 -18.80 1.51 8.28
N HIS A 37 -18.80 2.82 8.53
CA HIS A 37 -19.87 3.50 9.25
C HIS A 37 -21.21 3.50 8.51
N THR A 38 -21.22 3.20 7.20
CA THR A 38 -22.45 3.13 6.41
C THR A 38 -23.25 1.85 6.64
N GLY A 39 -22.67 0.85 7.32
CA GLY A 39 -23.27 -0.48 7.49
C GLY A 39 -23.43 -1.30 6.20
N LYS A 40 -23.04 -0.73 5.04
CA LYS A 40 -23.15 -1.45 3.76
C LYS A 40 -22.00 -2.43 3.57
N THR A 41 -22.32 -3.60 3.04
CA THR A 41 -21.32 -4.61 2.67
C THR A 41 -20.38 -4.04 1.60
N SER A 42 -19.12 -4.37 1.72
CA SER A 42 -18.09 -4.05 0.73
C SER A 42 -16.98 -5.10 0.82
N MET A 43 -16.47 -5.49 -0.32
CA MET A 43 -15.31 -6.38 -0.39
C MET A 43 -14.15 -5.82 0.43
N SER A 44 -13.51 -6.65 1.24
CA SER A 44 -12.34 -6.23 2.01
C SER A 44 -11.14 -5.95 1.10
N HIS A 45 -10.23 -5.08 1.55
CA HIS A 45 -9.00 -4.77 0.81
C HIS A 45 -8.17 -6.03 0.49
N LYS A 46 -8.07 -6.95 1.46
CA LYS A 46 -7.33 -8.19 1.30
C LYS A 46 -7.93 -9.07 0.21
N GLU A 47 -9.23 -9.29 0.25
CA GLU A 47 -9.95 -10.05 -0.78
C GLU A 47 -9.76 -9.42 -2.16
N GLY A 48 -9.87 -8.09 -2.24
CA GLY A 48 -9.65 -7.35 -3.49
C GLY A 48 -8.27 -7.57 -4.09
N ILE A 49 -7.22 -7.57 -3.26
CA ILE A 49 -5.84 -7.85 -3.70
C ILE A 49 -5.68 -9.32 -4.08
N GLU A 50 -6.15 -10.26 -3.26
CA GLU A 50 -6.02 -11.70 -3.51
C GLU A 50 -6.61 -12.07 -4.87
N GLU A 51 -7.84 -11.63 -5.18
CA GLU A 51 -8.47 -11.89 -6.48
C GLU A 51 -7.77 -11.14 -7.64
N ALA A 52 -7.38 -9.88 -7.44
CA ALA A 52 -6.65 -9.13 -8.47
C ALA A 52 -5.34 -9.81 -8.87
N LEU A 53 -4.59 -10.33 -7.90
CA LEU A 53 -3.33 -11.06 -8.14
C LEU A 53 -3.55 -12.32 -8.98
N CYS A 54 -4.69 -12.98 -8.84
CA CYS A 54 -5.02 -14.15 -9.66
C CYS A 54 -5.02 -13.84 -11.16
N PHE A 55 -5.31 -12.61 -11.55
CA PHE A 55 -5.37 -12.14 -12.94
C PHE A 55 -4.18 -11.22 -13.32
N GLY A 56 -3.15 -11.14 -12.48
CA GLY A 56 -1.98 -10.29 -12.73
C GLY A 56 -2.25 -8.81 -12.54
N TRP A 57 -3.23 -8.44 -11.70
CA TRP A 57 -3.59 -7.07 -11.35
C TRP A 57 -3.14 -6.72 -9.93
N ILE A 58 -3.12 -5.43 -9.61
CA ILE A 58 -2.79 -4.90 -8.28
C ILE A 58 -3.55 -3.60 -8.04
N ASP A 59 -3.84 -3.30 -6.78
CA ASP A 59 -4.31 -1.99 -6.37
C ASP A 59 -3.18 -0.95 -6.38
N THR A 60 -3.55 0.30 -6.58
CA THR A 60 -2.59 1.41 -6.63
C THR A 60 -3.03 2.59 -5.78
N ILE A 61 -4.03 3.33 -6.19
CA ILE A 61 -4.44 4.59 -5.56
C ILE A 61 -5.79 4.42 -4.89
N MET A 62 -5.90 4.93 -3.67
CA MET A 62 -7.16 5.09 -2.97
C MET A 62 -7.49 6.59 -2.87
N LYS A 63 -8.72 6.97 -3.25
CA LYS A 63 -9.21 8.34 -3.14
C LYS A 63 -10.57 8.37 -2.46
N LYS A 64 -10.79 9.36 -1.60
CA LYS A 64 -12.12 9.68 -1.06
C LYS A 64 -13.02 10.13 -2.23
N LEU A 65 -14.23 9.58 -2.32
CA LEU A 65 -15.27 10.06 -3.21
C LEU A 65 -16.17 11.06 -2.49
N ASP A 66 -16.69 10.63 -1.35
CA ASP A 66 -17.60 11.42 -0.51
C ASP A 66 -17.47 10.97 0.97
N GLU A 67 -18.41 11.40 1.81
CA GLU A 67 -18.40 11.03 3.23
C GLU A 67 -18.63 9.53 3.44
N ASN A 68 -19.31 8.85 2.53
CA ASN A 68 -19.74 7.46 2.67
C ASN A 68 -18.92 6.48 1.82
N ARG A 69 -18.19 6.95 0.80
CA ARG A 69 -17.53 6.11 -0.19
C ARG A 69 -16.09 6.56 -0.45
N TYR A 70 -15.30 5.60 -0.86
CA TYR A 70 -13.99 5.81 -1.45
C TYR A 70 -13.82 4.94 -2.69
N VAL A 71 -12.89 5.27 -3.53
CA VAL A 71 -12.55 4.50 -4.73
C VAL A 71 -11.13 3.97 -4.61
N ARG A 72 -10.94 2.73 -5.03
CA ARG A 72 -9.62 2.10 -5.15
C ARG A 72 -9.39 1.75 -6.61
N THR A 73 -8.26 2.19 -7.14
CA THR A 73 -7.86 1.87 -8.51
C THR A 73 -7.09 0.56 -8.54
N PHE A 74 -7.54 -0.36 -9.36
CA PHE A 74 -6.82 -1.58 -9.72
C PHE A 74 -6.31 -1.45 -11.15
N MET A 75 -5.14 -2.05 -11.44
CA MET A 75 -4.53 -2.03 -12.77
C MET A 75 -3.68 -3.26 -13.02
N LYS A 76 -3.45 -3.56 -14.31
CA LYS A 76 -2.51 -4.62 -14.71
C LYS A 76 -1.12 -4.35 -14.16
N ARG A 77 -0.47 -5.39 -13.64
CA ARG A 77 0.93 -5.31 -13.24
C ARG A 77 1.81 -5.26 -14.48
N GLY A 78 2.65 -4.24 -14.56
CA GLY A 78 3.68 -4.17 -15.58
C GLY A 78 4.89 -5.07 -15.27
N ASP A 79 5.75 -5.30 -16.25
CA ASP A 79 6.95 -6.16 -16.13
C ASP A 79 7.95 -5.63 -15.09
N LYS A 80 7.98 -4.32 -14.88
CA LYS A 80 8.85 -3.65 -13.90
C LYS A 80 8.20 -3.50 -12.52
N ALA A 81 6.99 -4.04 -12.32
CA ALA A 81 6.27 -3.88 -11.06
C ALA A 81 7.04 -4.50 -9.88
N ASN A 82 7.13 -3.77 -8.79
CA ASN A 82 7.71 -4.24 -7.55
C ASN A 82 6.74 -5.14 -6.78
N TRP A 83 7.30 -6.10 -6.05
CA TRP A 83 6.55 -6.99 -5.17
C TRP A 83 6.97 -6.73 -3.72
N SER A 84 6.01 -6.79 -2.80
CA SER A 84 6.26 -6.88 -1.38
C SER A 84 6.23 -8.33 -0.91
N ILE A 85 6.84 -8.62 0.22
CA ILE A 85 6.76 -9.95 0.88
C ILE A 85 5.29 -10.35 1.07
N ASN A 86 4.45 -9.40 1.50
CA ASN A 86 3.03 -9.64 1.74
C ASN A 86 2.28 -9.97 0.44
N THR A 87 2.53 -9.23 -0.64
CA THR A 87 1.88 -9.47 -1.93
C THR A 87 2.30 -10.84 -2.51
N LEU A 88 3.57 -11.22 -2.36
CA LEU A 88 4.05 -12.55 -2.75
C LEU A 88 3.37 -13.66 -1.92
N SER A 89 3.17 -13.43 -0.61
CA SER A 89 2.49 -14.40 0.25
C SER A 89 1.03 -14.61 -0.14
N TYR A 90 0.32 -13.55 -0.52
CA TYR A 90 -1.06 -13.63 -1.03
C TYR A 90 -1.11 -14.40 -2.35
N ALA A 91 -0.24 -14.09 -3.30
CA ALA A 91 -0.18 -14.81 -4.57
C ALA A 91 0.15 -16.30 -4.35
N LYS A 92 1.08 -16.63 -3.45
CA LYS A 92 1.41 -18.01 -3.07
C LYS A 92 0.20 -18.75 -2.49
N LYS A 93 -0.60 -18.09 -1.64
CA LYS A 93 -1.84 -18.64 -1.10
C LYS A 93 -2.83 -18.95 -2.22
N MET A 94 -3.08 -17.98 -3.12
CA MET A 94 -4.02 -18.16 -4.23
C MET A 94 -3.59 -19.25 -5.21
N LEU A 95 -2.27 -19.42 -5.41
CA LEU A 95 -1.72 -20.52 -6.19
C LEU A 95 -2.02 -21.88 -5.54
N LYS A 96 -1.81 -22.01 -4.22
CA LYS A 96 -2.12 -23.25 -3.48
C LYS A 96 -3.61 -23.61 -3.52
N GLU A 97 -4.47 -22.59 -3.58
CA GLU A 97 -5.94 -22.77 -3.68
C GLU A 97 -6.40 -23.05 -5.12
N GLY A 98 -5.48 -23.15 -6.09
CA GLY A 98 -5.81 -23.42 -7.49
C GLY A 98 -6.55 -22.28 -8.21
N LYS A 99 -6.52 -21.05 -7.67
CA LYS A 99 -7.31 -19.91 -8.16
C LYS A 99 -6.58 -19.04 -9.19
N MET A 100 -5.29 -19.29 -9.44
CA MET A 100 -4.47 -18.44 -10.30
C MET A 100 -4.81 -18.65 -11.79
N HIS A 101 -5.15 -17.55 -12.47
CA HIS A 101 -5.20 -17.50 -13.92
C HIS A 101 -3.78 -17.49 -14.51
N SER A 102 -3.63 -17.90 -15.78
CA SER A 102 -2.34 -17.99 -16.47
C SER A 102 -1.52 -16.70 -16.39
N LEU A 103 -2.15 -15.54 -16.60
CA LEU A 103 -1.49 -14.23 -16.50
C LEU A 103 -1.04 -13.92 -15.07
N GLY A 104 -1.87 -14.22 -14.07
CA GLY A 104 -1.52 -14.06 -12.65
C GLY A 104 -0.31 -14.92 -12.28
N LEU A 105 -0.30 -16.20 -12.73
CA LEU A 105 0.81 -17.11 -12.52
C LEU A 105 2.09 -16.61 -13.18
N LYS A 106 2.01 -16.10 -14.42
CA LYS A 106 3.15 -15.49 -15.11
C LYS A 106 3.73 -14.35 -14.28
N ARG A 107 2.90 -13.38 -13.85
CA ARG A 107 3.34 -12.21 -13.05
C ARG A 107 3.91 -12.61 -11.69
N TYR A 108 3.35 -13.64 -11.05
CA TYR A 108 3.87 -14.18 -9.80
C TYR A 108 5.26 -14.80 -9.97
N LYS A 109 5.48 -15.61 -11.01
CA LYS A 109 6.79 -16.20 -11.32
C LYS A 109 7.84 -15.10 -11.58
N GLU A 110 7.51 -14.07 -12.37
CA GLU A 110 8.37 -12.89 -12.58
C GLU A 110 8.69 -12.16 -11.26
N GLY A 111 7.72 -12.08 -10.36
CA GLY A 111 7.89 -11.49 -9.03
C GLY A 111 8.86 -12.26 -8.13
N LEU A 112 8.88 -13.59 -8.22
CA LEU A 112 9.80 -14.44 -7.44
C LEU A 112 11.27 -14.28 -7.85
N LEU A 113 11.52 -13.83 -9.08
CA LEU A 113 12.88 -13.55 -9.56
C LEU A 113 13.46 -12.23 -9.04
N LYS A 114 12.63 -11.41 -8.40
CA LYS A 114 13.02 -10.09 -7.90
C LYS A 114 13.06 -10.09 -6.38
N LYS A 115 14.02 -9.38 -5.81
CA LYS A 115 14.05 -9.12 -4.37
C LYS A 115 12.86 -8.23 -4.00
N PRO A 116 12.01 -8.61 -3.04
CA PRO A 116 10.91 -7.76 -2.58
C PRO A 116 11.41 -6.39 -2.13
N HIS A 117 10.67 -5.33 -2.45
CA HIS A 117 11.09 -3.96 -2.12
C HIS A 117 11.12 -3.66 -0.61
N ASP A 118 10.46 -4.49 0.18
CA ASP A 118 10.42 -4.43 1.65
C ASP A 118 11.28 -5.52 2.31
N PHE A 119 12.11 -6.24 1.53
CA PHE A 119 13.02 -7.25 2.07
C PHE A 119 14.03 -6.64 3.04
N GLY A 120 14.15 -7.24 4.21
CA GLY A 120 15.08 -6.78 5.26
C GLY A 120 14.60 -5.55 6.03
N ARG A 121 13.39 -5.04 5.76
CA ARG A 121 12.82 -3.96 6.58
C ARG A 121 12.40 -4.50 7.94
N PRO A 122 12.93 -3.96 9.04
CA PRO A 122 12.55 -4.39 10.38
C PRO A 122 11.07 -4.09 10.64
N LYS A 123 10.34 -5.01 11.27
CA LYS A 123 8.92 -4.77 11.62
C LYS A 123 8.74 -3.54 12.51
N ASN A 124 9.68 -3.28 13.39
CA ASN A 124 9.72 -2.13 14.29
C ASN A 124 11.08 -1.45 14.09
N PRO A 125 11.18 -0.43 13.25
CA PRO A 125 12.42 0.28 13.04
C PRO A 125 12.79 1.08 14.30
N GLU A 126 14.04 1.00 14.71
CA GLU A 126 14.60 1.86 15.73
C GLU A 126 14.73 3.29 15.23
N ILE A 127 14.75 4.24 16.15
CA ILE A 127 14.98 5.66 15.82
C ILE A 127 16.47 5.80 15.48
N PRO A 128 16.82 6.19 14.24
CA PRO A 128 18.21 6.41 13.87
C PRO A 128 18.86 7.50 14.72
N GLU A 129 20.16 7.35 15.02
CA GLU A 129 20.88 8.24 15.91
C GLU A 129 20.80 9.71 15.47
N ILE A 130 20.88 9.95 14.17
CA ILE A 130 20.72 11.31 13.59
C ILE A 130 19.38 11.98 13.93
N LEU A 131 18.28 11.21 14.03
CA LEU A 131 16.99 11.73 14.44
C LEU A 131 16.88 11.82 15.96
N LYS A 132 17.46 10.88 16.68
CA LYS A 132 17.44 10.85 18.15
C LYS A 132 18.16 12.06 18.73
N ILE A 133 19.31 12.44 18.17
CA ILE A 133 20.05 13.67 18.56
C ILE A 133 19.16 14.90 18.41
N GLU A 134 18.42 15.03 17.32
CA GLU A 134 17.56 16.19 17.09
C GLU A 134 16.31 16.19 18.02
N LEU A 135 15.73 15.05 18.29
CA LEU A 135 14.60 14.93 19.21
C LEU A 135 15.00 15.26 20.64
N ASN A 136 16.19 14.87 21.08
CA ASN A 136 16.71 15.07 22.44
C ASN A 136 17.07 16.53 22.73
N LYS A 137 17.11 17.42 21.73
CA LYS A 137 17.36 18.86 21.94
C LYS A 137 16.25 19.58 22.71
N ASP A 138 15.05 19.03 22.68
CA ASP A 138 13.89 19.59 23.36
C ASP A 138 12.93 18.45 23.77
N LYS A 139 12.70 18.32 25.07
CA LYS A 139 11.81 17.32 25.66
C LYS A 139 10.42 17.30 24.99
N LYS A 140 9.91 18.47 24.61
CA LYS A 140 8.62 18.60 23.92
C LYS A 140 8.64 17.96 22.52
N LEU A 141 9.78 17.99 21.82
CA LEU A 141 9.92 17.29 20.52
C LEU A 141 9.82 15.79 20.72
N GLU A 142 10.51 15.25 21.70
CA GLU A 142 10.46 13.82 22.00
C GLU A 142 9.04 13.37 22.37
N GLU A 143 8.38 14.13 23.28
CA GLU A 143 7.00 13.88 23.68
C GLU A 143 6.03 13.91 22.48
N ASN A 144 6.11 14.94 21.64
CA ASN A 144 5.27 15.06 20.45
C ASN A 144 5.49 13.91 19.47
N PHE A 145 6.75 13.53 19.23
CA PHE A 145 7.06 12.39 18.36
C PHE A 145 6.50 11.07 18.91
N ASN A 146 6.61 10.87 20.24
CA ASN A 146 6.09 9.68 20.90
C ASN A 146 4.55 9.62 20.91
N ASN A 147 3.89 10.77 20.89
CA ASN A 147 2.43 10.90 20.80
C ASN A 147 1.87 10.68 19.38
N PHE A 148 2.71 10.60 18.36
CA PHE A 148 2.25 10.21 17.03
C PHE A 148 1.78 8.75 17.01
N ALA A 149 0.75 8.47 16.19
CA ALA A 149 0.30 7.09 16.00
C ALA A 149 1.46 6.16 15.60
N PRO A 150 1.56 4.95 16.17
CA PRO A 150 2.67 4.03 15.90
C PRO A 150 2.91 3.77 14.42
N SER A 151 1.84 3.66 13.62
CA SER A 151 1.92 3.49 12.17
C SER A 151 2.53 4.70 11.46
N TYR A 152 2.22 5.92 11.93
CA TYR A 152 2.75 7.14 11.35
C TYR A 152 4.23 7.30 11.69
N ARG A 153 4.63 7.07 12.96
CA ARG A 153 6.04 7.04 13.36
C ARG A 153 6.84 6.06 12.51
N LYS A 154 6.33 4.84 12.37
CA LYS A 154 6.94 3.79 11.53
C LYS A 154 7.12 4.24 10.08
N ALA A 155 6.13 4.89 9.49
CA ALA A 155 6.22 5.41 8.12
C ALA A 155 7.28 6.49 7.98
N LEU A 156 7.40 7.42 8.95
CA LEU A 156 8.46 8.44 8.98
C LEU A 156 9.85 7.79 9.09
N LEU A 157 10.01 6.81 9.98
CA LEU A 157 11.27 6.09 10.15
C LEU A 157 11.67 5.29 8.89
N TYR A 158 10.73 4.60 8.25
CA TYR A 158 11.02 3.92 7.00
C TYR A 158 11.41 4.89 5.88
N ASN A 159 10.75 6.04 5.82
CA ASN A 159 11.12 7.09 4.88
C ASN A 159 12.57 7.53 5.14
N LEU A 160 12.92 7.85 6.39
CA LEU A 160 14.27 8.25 6.77
C LEU A 160 15.31 7.18 6.44
N LEU A 161 15.09 5.94 6.88
CA LEU A 161 16.00 4.80 6.68
C LEU A 161 16.19 4.43 5.19
N SER A 162 15.25 4.77 4.33
CA SER A 162 15.38 4.50 2.89
C SER A 162 16.29 5.49 2.15
N ALA A 163 16.73 6.58 2.81
CA ALA A 163 17.65 7.54 2.23
C ALA A 163 19.07 6.98 2.21
N LYS A 164 19.68 6.91 1.02
CA LYS A 164 21.04 6.40 0.83
C LYS A 164 22.10 7.51 0.98
N LEU A 165 21.74 8.75 0.65
CA LEU A 165 22.66 9.89 0.67
C LEU A 165 22.50 10.66 1.98
N PRO A 166 23.60 11.09 2.63
CA PRO A 166 23.57 11.88 3.86
C PRO A 166 22.73 13.17 3.74
N GLU A 167 22.83 13.87 2.62
CA GLU A 167 22.03 15.08 2.35
C GLU A 167 20.53 14.79 2.37
N THR A 168 20.12 13.65 1.78
CA THR A 168 18.72 13.23 1.79
C THR A 168 18.28 12.83 3.19
N GLN A 169 19.15 12.17 3.97
CA GLN A 169 18.86 11.85 5.37
C GLN A 169 18.67 13.14 6.19
N ASN A 170 19.58 14.09 6.08
CA ASN A 170 19.50 15.38 6.77
C ASN A 170 18.21 16.14 6.41
N LYS A 171 17.84 16.18 5.13
CA LYS A 171 16.58 16.78 4.68
C LYS A 171 15.37 16.11 5.34
N ARG A 172 15.34 14.77 5.35
CA ARG A 172 14.22 14.00 5.94
C ARG A 172 14.14 14.16 7.46
N VAL A 173 15.29 14.27 8.15
CA VAL A 173 15.30 14.59 9.59
C VAL A 173 14.68 15.96 9.82
N LYS A 174 15.10 17.00 9.06
CA LYS A 174 14.49 18.34 9.16
C LYS A 174 12.98 18.31 8.93
N ASP A 175 12.52 17.58 7.91
CA ASP A 175 11.08 17.44 7.62
C ASP A 175 10.34 16.76 8.78
N ILE A 176 10.93 15.74 9.40
CA ILE A 176 10.33 15.07 10.58
C ILE A 176 10.25 16.04 11.75
N ILE A 177 11.34 16.75 12.06
CA ILE A 177 11.38 17.69 13.18
C ILE A 177 10.37 18.84 12.98
N ASN A 178 10.21 19.35 11.77
CA ASN A 178 9.19 20.38 11.50
C ASN A 178 7.78 19.84 11.76
N ARG A 179 7.45 18.61 11.32
CA ARG A 179 6.17 17.96 11.61
C ARG A 179 5.94 17.77 13.10
N VAL A 180 7.00 17.41 13.83
CA VAL A 180 6.94 17.22 15.29
C VAL A 180 6.70 18.57 16.01
N LYS A 181 7.37 19.64 15.59
CA LYS A 181 7.15 21.01 16.09
C LYS A 181 5.71 21.47 15.89
N GLU A 182 5.19 21.26 14.68
CA GLU A 182 3.81 21.62 14.33
C GLU A 182 2.77 20.66 14.90
N ASN A 183 3.18 19.58 15.58
CA ASN A 183 2.33 18.48 16.02
C ASN A 183 1.43 17.92 14.89
N LYS A 184 1.96 17.90 13.68
CA LYS A 184 1.27 17.46 12.48
C LYS A 184 1.23 15.93 12.41
N ARG A 185 0.10 15.35 12.80
CA ARG A 185 -0.09 13.90 13.01
C ARG A 185 -0.49 13.10 11.77
N SER A 186 -0.49 13.72 10.59
CA SER A 186 -0.86 13.11 9.29
C SER A 186 0.01 13.66 8.15
N TRP A 187 -0.05 12.98 6.99
CA TRP A 187 0.62 13.42 5.75
C TRP A 187 -0.03 14.64 5.14
#